data_4dce91b174f8607c6320010eb195d800
#
_entry.id   4dce91b174f8607c6320010eb195d800
#
_cell.length_a   1.000
_cell.length_b   1.000
_cell.length_c   1.000
_cell.angle_alpha   90.00
_cell.angle_beta   90.00
_cell.angle_gamma   90.00
#
_symmetry.space_group_name_H-M   'P 1'
#
loop_
_entity.id
_entity.type
_entity.pdbx_description
1 polymer ?
#
loop_
_entity_poly.entity_id
_entity_poly.type
_entity_poly.pdbx_seq_one_letter_code
_entity_poly.pdbx_strand_id
1 'polypeptide(L)'
;MQDKIRDLTQGDLSSHLYRIALPIMGTSFVQIAYNITDMIWLGRLSSQALAAVGAASVFLWIAASFALINKIGSEVTISQGIGAGRRDEAKSYASQNVCMSLLLSVGMLAIYLLFAGNLLDLYALIPSVRAEGLSYLYLSLVGFPSIYLTASFTGIYNAIGDSRTPFRISILGLATNMLLDPLFIFTLGWGVSGAALATVVSQGLVLLLFLYQVKRDKLFGGFPFLVRLHWTQIRRILQIGVPPAPLQVLFAFVSIYIGRQVSTLGGHIGVATMTTGAQIESLTWNTASGVTEALTTIVGQNFAAGKLRRVYTAFCRALSFTLIIGVLGTILFVFWGEEIFALIVPEEAAYKAGAVYLGIVGLSQAFMMLEITAEGLFYGLGRTYLPAAVSIVGTYLRIPMVLLFASWGWGIRAVWWAISISSILKGLTMLYFFLRWRHRTREERRQQSLA
;
A
#
# COMPACT_ATOMS: atom_id res chain seq x y z
N MET A 1 0.32 -21.95 26.58
CA MET A 1 0.20 -21.33 25.25
C MET A 1 1.30 -20.27 25.13
N GLN A 2 2.23 -20.43 24.20
CA GLN A 2 3.27 -19.42 23.99
C GLN A 2 2.63 -18.12 23.51
N ASP A 3 3.00 -17.01 24.19
CA ASP A 3 2.57 -15.67 23.82
C ASP A 3 3.03 -15.40 22.36
N LYS A 4 2.09 -15.12 21.46
CA LYS A 4 2.40 -14.85 20.05
C LYS A 4 3.11 -13.52 19.82
N ILE A 5 3.16 -12.69 20.87
CA ILE A 5 3.85 -11.40 20.84
C ILE A 5 5.37 -11.66 20.82
N ARG A 6 6.01 -11.21 19.76
CA ARG A 6 7.46 -11.38 19.60
C ARG A 6 8.21 -10.18 20.10
N ASP A 7 9.21 -10.42 20.91
CA ASP A 7 10.19 -9.41 21.28
C ASP A 7 11.21 -9.23 20.15
N LEU A 8 11.05 -8.19 19.35
CA LEU A 8 11.97 -7.84 18.27
C LEU A 8 13.14 -6.97 18.75
N THR A 9 13.17 -6.67 20.05
CA THR A 9 14.26 -5.88 20.65
C THR A 9 15.50 -6.70 20.98
N GLN A 10 15.42 -8.02 20.83
CA GLN A 10 16.51 -8.98 21.05
C GLN A 10 16.72 -9.87 19.82
N GLY A 11 17.78 -10.67 19.81
CA GLY A 11 18.07 -11.60 18.70
C GLY A 11 18.59 -10.94 17.42
N ASP A 12 18.69 -11.74 16.33
CA ASP A 12 19.21 -11.26 15.06
C ASP A 12 18.18 -10.48 14.25
N LEU A 13 18.56 -9.27 13.86
CA LEU A 13 17.69 -8.35 13.12
C LEU A 13 17.38 -8.83 11.70
N SER A 14 18.31 -9.49 11.03
CA SER A 14 18.08 -10.01 9.67
C SER A 14 17.02 -11.10 9.68
N SER A 15 17.12 -12.03 10.65
CA SER A 15 16.14 -13.09 10.84
C SER A 15 14.75 -12.53 11.11
N HIS A 16 14.66 -11.50 11.96
CA HIS A 16 13.38 -10.81 12.22
C HIS A 16 12.84 -10.13 10.96
N LEU A 17 13.70 -9.40 10.23
CA LEU A 17 13.32 -8.69 9.01
C LEU A 17 12.75 -9.65 7.97
N TYR A 18 13.48 -10.70 7.59
CA TYR A 18 13.01 -11.64 6.57
C TYR A 18 11.77 -12.42 7.02
N ARG A 19 11.70 -12.80 8.28
CA ARG A 19 10.56 -13.54 8.83
C ARG A 19 9.26 -12.75 8.80
N ILE A 20 9.33 -11.42 8.91
CA ILE A 20 8.17 -10.53 8.87
C ILE A 20 7.94 -10.06 7.43
N ALA A 21 8.98 -9.65 6.70
CA ALA A 21 8.86 -9.09 5.36
C ALA A 21 8.32 -10.10 4.34
N LEU A 22 8.84 -11.34 4.32
CA LEU A 22 8.45 -12.33 3.30
C LEU A 22 6.93 -12.63 3.28
N PRO A 23 6.25 -12.85 4.42
CA PRO A 23 4.80 -13.03 4.39
C PRO A 23 4.05 -11.75 3.97
N ILE A 24 4.54 -10.55 4.33
CA ILE A 24 3.91 -9.28 3.91
C ILE A 24 4.04 -9.10 2.40
N MET A 25 5.23 -9.35 1.84
CA MET A 25 5.44 -9.38 0.39
C MET A 25 4.49 -10.40 -0.28
N GLY A 26 4.35 -11.59 0.31
CA GLY A 26 3.42 -12.60 -0.14
C GLY A 26 1.96 -12.08 -0.15
N THR A 27 1.55 -11.34 0.88
CA THR A 27 0.21 -10.71 0.92
C THR A 27 0.02 -9.71 -0.23
N SER A 28 1.04 -8.92 -0.56
CA SER A 28 0.98 -7.98 -1.70
C SER A 28 0.84 -8.71 -3.03
N PHE A 29 1.56 -9.81 -3.23
CA PHE A 29 1.41 -10.64 -4.44
C PHE A 29 0.04 -11.34 -4.51
N VAL A 30 -0.51 -11.79 -3.38
CA VAL A 30 -1.89 -12.31 -3.29
C VAL A 30 -2.88 -11.23 -3.73
N GLN A 31 -2.71 -9.98 -3.31
CA GLN A 31 -3.58 -8.87 -3.71
C GLN A 31 -3.51 -8.59 -5.23
N ILE A 32 -2.31 -8.65 -5.82
CA ILE A 32 -2.13 -8.51 -7.27
C ILE A 32 -2.85 -9.64 -8.00
N ALA A 33 -2.65 -10.89 -7.56
CA ALA A 33 -3.31 -12.05 -8.15
C ALA A 33 -4.85 -11.95 -8.07
N TYR A 34 -5.38 -11.45 -6.95
CA TYR A 34 -6.80 -11.17 -6.76
C TYR A 34 -7.32 -10.21 -7.84
N ASN A 35 -6.69 -9.05 -7.98
CA ASN A 35 -7.10 -8.04 -8.95
C ASN A 35 -7.04 -8.56 -10.40
N ILE A 36 -5.97 -9.31 -10.74
CA ILE A 36 -5.83 -9.91 -12.08
C ILE A 36 -6.93 -10.93 -12.34
N THR A 37 -7.27 -11.77 -11.37
CA THR A 37 -8.30 -12.80 -11.49
C THR A 37 -9.66 -12.18 -11.74
N ASP A 38 -10.04 -11.17 -10.96
CA ASP A 38 -11.29 -10.42 -11.16
C ASP A 38 -11.36 -9.81 -12.57
N MET A 39 -10.27 -9.19 -13.03
CA MET A 39 -10.21 -8.60 -14.37
C MET A 39 -10.37 -9.65 -15.48
N ILE A 40 -9.79 -10.84 -15.33
CA ILE A 40 -9.91 -11.94 -16.29
C ILE A 40 -11.39 -12.41 -16.39
N TRP A 41 -12.05 -12.61 -15.26
CA TRP A 41 -13.45 -13.06 -15.27
C TRP A 41 -14.39 -12.00 -15.83
N LEU A 42 -14.22 -10.74 -15.43
CA LEU A 42 -15.01 -9.61 -15.96
C LEU A 42 -14.77 -9.38 -17.45
N GLY A 43 -13.52 -9.48 -17.90
CA GLY A 43 -13.18 -9.39 -19.33
C GLY A 43 -13.81 -10.49 -20.19
N ARG A 44 -14.00 -11.70 -19.62
CA ARG A 44 -14.72 -12.79 -20.29
C ARG A 44 -16.23 -12.57 -20.31
N LEU A 45 -16.77 -11.78 -19.39
CA LEU A 45 -18.20 -11.47 -19.37
C LEU A 45 -18.53 -10.46 -20.50
N SER A 46 -17.93 -9.27 -20.47
CA SER A 46 -18.03 -8.27 -21.54
C SER A 46 -17.07 -7.11 -21.32
N SER A 47 -16.76 -6.37 -22.40
CA SER A 47 -16.00 -5.10 -22.31
C SER A 47 -16.77 -4.02 -21.52
N GLN A 48 -18.10 -4.04 -21.59
CA GLN A 48 -18.96 -3.11 -20.82
C GLN A 48 -18.89 -3.39 -19.33
N ALA A 49 -18.95 -4.67 -18.93
CA ALA A 49 -18.77 -5.08 -17.52
C ALA A 49 -17.40 -4.67 -16.99
N LEU A 50 -16.34 -4.88 -17.76
CA LEU A 50 -14.99 -4.47 -17.39
C LEU A 50 -14.88 -2.95 -17.22
N ALA A 51 -15.51 -2.16 -18.11
CA ALA A 51 -15.55 -0.70 -18.01
C ALA A 51 -16.34 -0.23 -16.78
N ALA A 52 -17.49 -0.85 -16.49
CA ALA A 52 -18.34 -0.54 -15.34
C ALA A 52 -17.58 -0.76 -14.02
N VAL A 53 -16.97 -1.95 -13.86
CA VAL A 53 -16.20 -2.31 -12.69
C VAL A 53 -14.92 -1.47 -12.59
N GLY A 54 -14.24 -1.21 -13.71
CA GLY A 54 -13.06 -0.36 -13.74
C GLY A 54 -13.33 1.05 -13.20
N ALA A 55 -14.43 1.70 -13.62
CA ALA A 55 -14.84 2.99 -13.13
C ALA A 55 -15.21 2.95 -11.62
N ALA A 56 -15.96 1.96 -11.18
CA ALA A 56 -16.35 1.79 -9.78
C ALA A 56 -15.15 1.50 -8.87
N SER A 57 -14.19 0.69 -9.34
CA SER A 57 -13.01 0.25 -8.58
C SER A 57 -12.10 1.42 -8.17
N VAL A 58 -12.03 2.49 -8.96
CA VAL A 58 -11.25 3.69 -8.59
C VAL A 58 -11.79 4.29 -7.29
N PHE A 59 -13.11 4.39 -7.15
CA PHE A 59 -13.74 4.93 -5.94
C PHE A 59 -13.59 3.96 -4.76
N LEU A 60 -13.72 2.65 -4.99
CA LEU A 60 -13.47 1.65 -3.95
C LEU A 60 -12.01 1.67 -3.47
N TRP A 61 -11.06 1.88 -4.38
CA TRP A 61 -9.65 2.03 -4.04
C TRP A 61 -9.39 3.29 -3.19
N ILE A 62 -10.03 4.42 -3.54
CA ILE A 62 -9.99 5.63 -2.72
C ILE A 62 -10.55 5.35 -1.31
N ALA A 63 -11.72 4.72 -1.20
CA ALA A 63 -12.30 4.35 0.08
C ALA A 63 -11.38 3.42 0.90
N ALA A 64 -10.80 2.38 0.26
CA ALA A 64 -9.88 1.45 0.90
C ALA A 64 -8.59 2.15 1.39
N SER A 65 -8.15 3.23 0.72
CA SER A 65 -6.95 3.97 1.16
C SER A 65 -7.12 4.59 2.55
N PHE A 66 -8.34 4.92 2.96
CA PHE A 66 -8.62 5.40 4.32
C PHE A 66 -8.52 4.28 5.38
N ALA A 67 -8.61 3.00 5.01
CA ALA A 67 -8.34 1.90 5.92
C ALA A 67 -6.85 1.83 6.34
N LEU A 68 -5.94 2.45 5.57
CA LEU A 68 -4.53 2.59 5.94
C LEU A 68 -4.34 3.39 7.23
N ILE A 69 -5.26 4.30 7.56
CA ILE A 69 -5.25 5.04 8.83
C ILE A 69 -5.21 4.07 10.01
N ASN A 70 -6.08 3.06 9.94
CA ASN A 70 -6.19 2.04 10.98
C ASN A 70 -5.03 1.05 10.93
N LYS A 71 -4.61 0.63 9.74
CA LYS A 71 -3.50 -0.31 9.58
C LYS A 71 -2.20 0.27 10.14
N ILE A 72 -1.78 1.43 9.65
CA ILE A 72 -0.52 2.08 10.05
C ILE A 72 -0.62 2.59 11.49
N GLY A 73 -1.76 3.20 11.85
CA GLY A 73 -2.01 3.69 13.21
C GLY A 73 -1.87 2.59 14.26
N SER A 74 -2.47 1.39 14.04
CA SER A 74 -2.34 0.26 14.94
C SER A 74 -0.93 -0.32 14.95
N GLU A 75 -0.32 -0.52 13.79
CA GLU A 75 1.00 -1.11 13.67
C GLU A 75 2.04 -0.32 14.47
N VAL A 76 2.06 1.01 14.32
CA VAL A 76 3.01 1.87 15.00
C VAL A 76 2.71 2.00 16.50
N THR A 77 1.46 2.29 16.89
CA THR A 77 1.12 2.51 18.31
C THR A 77 1.30 1.25 19.14
N ILE A 78 0.89 0.11 18.61
CA ILE A 78 0.99 -1.17 19.31
C ILE A 78 2.46 -1.64 19.36
N SER A 79 3.21 -1.55 18.26
CA SER A 79 4.63 -1.93 18.27
C SER A 79 5.46 -1.08 19.23
N GLN A 80 5.19 0.23 19.32
CA GLN A 80 5.81 1.11 20.31
C GLN A 80 5.39 0.74 21.74
N GLY A 81 4.12 0.43 21.99
CA GLY A 81 3.64 -0.04 23.29
C GLY A 81 4.33 -1.33 23.76
N ILE A 82 4.47 -2.30 22.86
CA ILE A 82 5.19 -3.56 23.12
C ILE A 82 6.67 -3.29 23.41
N GLY A 83 7.33 -2.50 22.58
CA GLY A 83 8.74 -2.17 22.74
C GLY A 83 9.06 -1.43 24.05
N ALA A 84 8.14 -0.59 24.53
CA ALA A 84 8.25 0.10 25.81
C ALA A 84 7.89 -0.80 27.01
N GLY A 85 7.52 -2.07 26.81
CA GLY A 85 7.07 -2.96 27.87
C GLY A 85 5.66 -2.66 28.38
N ARG A 86 4.92 -1.72 27.78
CA ARG A 86 3.59 -1.26 28.21
C ARG A 86 2.48 -2.06 27.52
N ARG A 87 2.36 -3.34 27.88
CA ARG A 87 1.42 -4.27 27.23
C ARG A 87 -0.05 -3.85 27.36
N ASP A 88 -0.44 -3.27 28.49
CA ASP A 88 -1.82 -2.79 28.70
C ASP A 88 -2.15 -1.59 27.81
N GLU A 89 -1.17 -0.72 27.56
CA GLU A 89 -1.31 0.38 26.61
C GLU A 89 -1.46 -0.16 25.17
N ALA A 90 -0.64 -1.14 24.77
CA ALA A 90 -0.75 -1.80 23.48
C ALA A 90 -2.12 -2.48 23.30
N LYS A 91 -2.61 -3.15 24.33
CA LYS A 91 -3.97 -3.74 24.39
C LYS A 91 -5.04 -2.67 24.18
N SER A 92 -4.92 -1.55 24.90
CA SER A 92 -5.86 -0.43 24.77
C SER A 92 -5.86 0.14 23.37
N TYR A 93 -4.69 0.37 22.75
CA TYR A 93 -4.58 0.82 21.36
C TYR A 93 -5.21 -0.17 20.38
N ALA A 94 -5.06 -1.49 20.59
CA ALA A 94 -5.70 -2.49 19.74
C ALA A 94 -7.24 -2.36 19.79
N SER A 95 -7.83 -2.25 20.99
CA SER A 95 -9.28 -2.06 21.17
C SER A 95 -9.78 -0.76 20.54
N GLN A 96 -9.08 0.36 20.81
CA GLN A 96 -9.45 1.67 20.26
C GLN A 96 -9.39 1.67 18.73
N ASN A 97 -8.36 1.04 18.16
CA ASN A 97 -8.19 0.98 16.70
C ASN A 97 -9.28 0.15 16.02
N VAL A 98 -9.67 -1.01 16.59
CA VAL A 98 -10.77 -1.82 16.06
C VAL A 98 -12.10 -1.05 16.12
N CYS A 99 -12.39 -0.40 17.24
CA CYS A 99 -13.59 0.41 17.39
C CYS A 99 -13.62 1.59 16.40
N MET A 100 -12.48 2.29 16.23
CA MET A 100 -12.32 3.37 15.25
C MET A 100 -12.48 2.88 13.82
N SER A 101 -11.96 1.68 13.48
CA SER A 101 -12.12 1.07 12.16
C SER A 101 -13.59 0.87 11.80
N LEU A 102 -14.38 0.39 12.75
CA LEU A 102 -15.82 0.21 12.55
C LEU A 102 -16.51 1.55 12.29
N LEU A 103 -16.19 2.59 13.07
CA LEU A 103 -16.77 3.92 12.89
C LEU A 103 -16.37 4.55 11.55
N LEU A 104 -15.10 4.44 11.14
CA LEU A 104 -14.64 4.92 9.84
C LEU A 104 -15.33 4.17 8.70
N SER A 105 -15.50 2.84 8.82
CA SER A 105 -16.20 2.07 7.80
C SER A 105 -17.66 2.49 7.65
N VAL A 106 -18.37 2.74 8.75
CA VAL A 106 -19.75 3.23 8.74
C VAL A 106 -19.83 4.64 8.16
N GLY A 107 -18.90 5.53 8.53
CA GLY A 107 -18.82 6.88 7.97
C GLY A 107 -18.59 6.86 6.46
N MET A 108 -17.65 6.04 5.98
CA MET A 108 -17.38 5.90 4.54
C MET A 108 -18.56 5.24 3.81
N LEU A 109 -19.20 4.23 4.42
CA LEU A 109 -20.42 3.63 3.89
C LEU A 109 -21.50 4.69 3.68
N ALA A 110 -21.76 5.53 4.68
CA ALA A 110 -22.75 6.62 4.58
C ALA A 110 -22.41 7.62 3.48
N ILE A 111 -21.13 8.05 3.38
CA ILE A 111 -20.67 8.98 2.33
C ILE A 111 -20.92 8.35 0.93
N TYR A 112 -20.54 7.10 0.74
CA TYR A 112 -20.69 6.45 -0.56
C TYR A 112 -22.16 6.16 -0.90
N LEU A 113 -22.99 5.81 0.07
CA LEU A 113 -24.44 5.66 -0.16
C LEU A 113 -25.08 6.95 -0.66
N LEU A 114 -24.62 8.11 -0.14
CA LEU A 114 -25.14 9.41 -0.55
C LEU A 114 -24.61 9.89 -1.90
N PHE A 115 -23.35 9.60 -2.23
CA PHE A 115 -22.65 10.20 -3.36
C PHE A 115 -22.27 9.24 -4.49
N ALA A 116 -22.54 7.93 -4.38
CA ALA A 116 -22.14 6.93 -5.38
C ALA A 116 -22.58 7.29 -6.81
N GLY A 117 -23.80 7.76 -6.99
CA GLY A 117 -24.31 8.21 -8.28
C GLY A 117 -23.49 9.35 -8.86
N ASN A 118 -23.28 10.40 -8.06
CA ASN A 118 -22.51 11.58 -8.47
C ASN A 118 -21.05 11.24 -8.80
N LEU A 119 -20.46 10.28 -8.07
CA LEU A 119 -19.09 9.84 -8.32
C LEU A 119 -18.96 9.15 -9.69
N LEU A 120 -19.88 8.24 -10.02
CA LEU A 120 -19.85 7.57 -11.33
C LEU A 120 -20.20 8.52 -12.48
N ASP A 121 -20.99 9.56 -12.24
CA ASP A 121 -21.33 10.59 -13.25
C ASP A 121 -20.09 11.37 -13.73
N LEU A 122 -19.00 11.39 -12.96
CA LEU A 122 -17.73 11.99 -13.37
C LEU A 122 -17.09 11.28 -14.59
N TYR A 123 -17.44 10.01 -14.84
CA TYR A 123 -16.92 9.25 -16.00
C TYR A 123 -17.75 9.39 -17.27
N ALA A 124 -18.91 10.10 -17.22
CA ALA A 124 -19.81 10.25 -18.37
C ALA A 124 -20.11 8.92 -19.09
N LEU A 125 -20.37 7.86 -18.32
CA LEU A 125 -20.63 6.50 -18.82
C LEU A 125 -21.99 6.45 -19.55
N ILE A 126 -22.09 5.53 -20.53
CA ILE A 126 -23.40 5.22 -21.14
C ILE A 126 -24.33 4.62 -20.08
N PRO A 127 -25.67 4.81 -20.21
CA PRO A 127 -26.62 4.45 -19.15
C PRO A 127 -26.56 3.00 -18.69
N SER A 128 -26.31 2.05 -19.59
CA SER A 128 -26.16 0.60 -19.25
C SER A 128 -24.93 0.34 -18.39
N VAL A 129 -23.76 0.87 -18.76
CA VAL A 129 -22.49 0.73 -18.03
C VAL A 129 -22.57 1.43 -16.68
N ARG A 130 -23.22 2.61 -16.63
CA ARG A 130 -23.47 3.33 -15.38
C ARG A 130 -24.32 2.50 -14.41
N ALA A 131 -25.40 1.88 -14.90
CA ALA A 131 -26.27 1.04 -14.06
C ALA A 131 -25.54 -0.15 -13.46
N GLU A 132 -24.73 -0.87 -14.27
CA GLU A 132 -23.88 -1.97 -13.80
C GLU A 132 -22.83 -1.48 -12.79
N GLY A 133 -22.16 -0.36 -13.07
CA GLY A 133 -21.18 0.24 -12.17
C GLY A 133 -21.78 0.67 -10.83
N LEU A 134 -23.00 1.23 -10.81
CA LEU A 134 -23.73 1.54 -9.58
C LEU A 134 -24.08 0.29 -8.78
N SER A 135 -24.59 -0.74 -9.47
CA SER A 135 -24.90 -2.02 -8.82
C SER A 135 -23.67 -2.65 -8.18
N TYR A 136 -22.55 -2.68 -8.91
CA TYR A 136 -21.26 -3.14 -8.38
C TYR A 136 -20.83 -2.34 -7.16
N LEU A 137 -20.89 -1.00 -7.25
CA LEU A 137 -20.47 -0.11 -6.19
C LEU A 137 -21.33 -0.32 -4.93
N TYR A 138 -22.66 -0.27 -5.05
CA TYR A 138 -23.56 -0.46 -3.90
C TYR A 138 -23.39 -1.82 -3.21
N LEU A 139 -23.25 -2.89 -3.97
CA LEU A 139 -23.01 -4.22 -3.41
C LEU A 139 -21.65 -4.28 -2.71
N SER A 140 -20.61 -3.67 -3.28
CA SER A 140 -19.26 -3.63 -2.69
C SER A 140 -19.22 -2.85 -1.38
N LEU A 141 -20.13 -1.86 -1.17
CA LEU A 141 -20.20 -1.10 0.10
C LEU A 141 -20.48 -2.00 1.30
N VAL A 142 -21.19 -3.11 1.11
CA VAL A 142 -21.46 -4.10 2.19
C VAL A 142 -20.15 -4.69 2.71
N GLY A 143 -19.11 -4.72 1.89
CA GLY A 143 -17.76 -5.18 2.25
C GLY A 143 -16.93 -4.17 3.08
N PHE A 144 -17.34 -2.90 3.20
CA PHE A 144 -16.54 -1.87 3.88
C PHE A 144 -16.16 -2.23 5.32
N PRO A 145 -17.08 -2.69 6.20
CA PRO A 145 -16.69 -3.13 7.54
C PRO A 145 -15.61 -4.22 7.51
N SER A 146 -15.70 -5.15 6.55
CA SER A 146 -14.70 -6.22 6.40
C SER A 146 -13.34 -5.65 6.01
N ILE A 147 -13.27 -4.73 5.03
CA ILE A 147 -12.03 -4.09 4.58
C ILE A 147 -11.34 -3.36 5.72
N TYR A 148 -12.07 -2.50 6.44
CA TYR A 148 -11.50 -1.67 7.49
C TYR A 148 -11.06 -2.46 8.71
N LEU A 149 -11.88 -3.42 9.17
CA LEU A 149 -11.53 -4.30 10.29
C LEU A 149 -10.36 -5.22 9.94
N THR A 150 -10.34 -5.77 8.73
CA THR A 150 -9.22 -6.60 8.25
C THR A 150 -7.91 -5.81 8.21
N ALA A 151 -7.94 -4.55 7.75
CA ALA A 151 -6.78 -3.66 7.77
C ALA A 151 -6.28 -3.41 9.21
N SER A 152 -7.20 -3.17 10.14
CA SER A 152 -6.88 -3.01 11.57
C SER A 152 -6.24 -4.27 12.15
N PHE A 153 -6.84 -5.45 11.95
CA PHE A 153 -6.28 -6.71 12.43
C PHE A 153 -4.93 -7.03 11.79
N THR A 154 -4.76 -6.74 10.50
CA THR A 154 -3.46 -6.88 9.83
C THR A 154 -2.39 -6.03 10.50
N GLY A 155 -2.67 -4.75 10.80
CA GLY A 155 -1.77 -3.88 11.53
C GLY A 155 -1.44 -4.39 12.94
N ILE A 156 -2.44 -4.93 13.67
CA ILE A 156 -2.24 -5.53 15.00
C ILE A 156 -1.30 -6.74 14.92
N TYR A 157 -1.54 -7.66 13.96
CA TYR A 157 -0.68 -8.84 13.78
C TYR A 157 0.72 -8.48 13.33
N ASN A 158 0.88 -7.51 12.43
CA ASN A 158 2.19 -7.00 12.04
C ASN A 158 2.94 -6.40 13.24
N ALA A 159 2.26 -5.59 14.07
CA ALA A 159 2.83 -4.95 15.25
C ALA A 159 3.40 -5.93 16.28
N ILE A 160 2.78 -7.11 16.44
CA ILE A 160 3.28 -8.18 17.31
C ILE A 160 4.34 -9.08 16.65
N GLY A 161 4.72 -8.79 15.39
CA GLY A 161 5.71 -9.55 14.62
C GLY A 161 5.18 -10.86 14.02
N ASP A 162 3.87 -11.05 13.90
CA ASP A 162 3.24 -12.22 13.25
C ASP A 162 2.55 -11.85 11.94
N SER A 163 3.33 -11.60 10.90
CA SER A 163 2.82 -11.35 9.54
C SER A 163 2.34 -12.63 8.81
N ARG A 164 2.66 -13.82 9.35
CA ARG A 164 2.23 -15.10 8.74
C ARG A 164 0.74 -15.33 8.85
N THR A 165 0.12 -14.89 9.93
CA THR A 165 -1.32 -15.03 10.15
C THR A 165 -2.12 -14.21 9.12
N PRO A 166 -1.89 -12.91 8.90
CA PRO A 166 -2.54 -12.17 7.82
C PRO A 166 -2.31 -12.79 6.43
N PHE A 167 -1.09 -13.23 6.13
CA PHE A 167 -0.76 -13.84 4.84
C PHE A 167 -1.59 -15.11 4.58
N ARG A 168 -1.68 -16.02 5.56
CA ARG A 168 -2.47 -17.26 5.42
C ARG A 168 -3.97 -16.97 5.23
N ILE A 169 -4.49 -16.01 5.97
CA ILE A 169 -5.90 -15.59 5.86
C ILE A 169 -6.16 -14.96 4.48
N SER A 170 -5.23 -14.13 3.97
CA SER A 170 -5.34 -13.51 2.65
C SER A 170 -5.33 -14.54 1.52
N ILE A 171 -4.52 -15.59 1.59
CA ILE A 171 -4.53 -16.69 0.62
C ILE A 171 -5.89 -17.40 0.59
N LEU A 172 -6.48 -17.66 1.76
CA LEU A 172 -7.80 -18.28 1.83
C LEU A 172 -8.87 -17.38 1.24
N GLY A 173 -8.79 -16.07 1.48
CA GLY A 173 -9.68 -15.09 0.85
C GLY A 173 -9.56 -15.09 -0.68
N LEU A 174 -8.32 -15.08 -1.21
CA LEU A 174 -8.08 -15.16 -2.65
C LEU A 174 -8.65 -16.45 -3.24
N ALA A 175 -8.34 -17.61 -2.64
CA ALA A 175 -8.84 -18.90 -3.13
C ALA A 175 -10.37 -18.93 -3.15
N THR A 176 -11.02 -18.39 -2.11
CA THR A 176 -12.48 -18.30 -2.06
C THR A 176 -13.04 -17.42 -3.17
N ASN A 177 -12.45 -16.23 -3.40
CA ASN A 177 -12.89 -15.34 -4.47
C ASN A 177 -12.71 -15.98 -5.85
N MET A 178 -11.55 -16.59 -6.13
CA MET A 178 -11.29 -17.28 -7.40
C MET A 178 -12.30 -18.40 -7.71
N LEU A 179 -12.87 -19.04 -6.68
CA LEU A 179 -13.90 -20.06 -6.83
C LEU A 179 -15.30 -19.45 -6.97
N LEU A 180 -15.59 -18.39 -6.22
CA LEU A 180 -16.92 -17.76 -6.21
C LEU A 180 -17.16 -16.89 -7.44
N ASP A 181 -16.15 -16.26 -8.02
CA ASP A 181 -16.30 -15.43 -9.21
C ASP A 181 -16.95 -16.17 -10.38
N PRO A 182 -16.40 -17.29 -10.90
CA PRO A 182 -17.02 -18.00 -12.00
C PRO A 182 -18.41 -18.56 -11.63
N LEU A 183 -18.61 -18.96 -10.37
CA LEU A 183 -19.88 -19.46 -9.88
C LEU A 183 -20.95 -18.37 -9.93
N PHE A 184 -20.66 -17.17 -9.38
CA PHE A 184 -21.66 -16.11 -9.29
C PHE A 184 -21.82 -15.35 -10.61
N ILE A 185 -20.74 -15.14 -11.36
CA ILE A 185 -20.77 -14.42 -12.62
C ILE A 185 -21.47 -15.23 -13.70
N PHE A 186 -21.07 -16.50 -13.90
CA PHE A 186 -21.49 -17.31 -15.04
C PHE A 186 -22.54 -18.37 -14.67
N THR A 187 -22.31 -19.18 -13.63
CA THR A 187 -23.20 -20.29 -13.29
C THR A 187 -24.55 -19.80 -12.77
N LEU A 188 -24.53 -18.78 -11.87
CA LEU A 188 -25.75 -18.14 -11.39
C LEU A 188 -26.24 -17.02 -12.31
N GLY A 189 -25.44 -16.59 -13.28
CA GLY A 189 -25.80 -15.57 -14.26
C GLY A 189 -25.95 -14.14 -13.68
N TRP A 190 -25.34 -13.86 -12.52
CA TRP A 190 -25.48 -12.55 -11.85
C TRP A 190 -24.54 -11.48 -12.43
N GLY A 191 -23.68 -11.83 -13.38
CA GLY A 191 -22.82 -10.91 -14.10
C GLY A 191 -21.97 -10.04 -13.16
N VAL A 192 -21.96 -8.71 -13.39
CA VAL A 192 -21.19 -7.74 -12.61
C VAL A 192 -21.56 -7.75 -11.11
N SER A 193 -22.86 -7.91 -10.80
CA SER A 193 -23.33 -8.05 -9.42
C SER A 193 -22.78 -9.30 -8.74
N GLY A 194 -22.60 -10.38 -9.51
CA GLY A 194 -21.99 -11.62 -9.05
C GLY A 194 -20.53 -11.43 -8.62
N ALA A 195 -19.75 -10.68 -9.40
CA ALA A 195 -18.37 -10.33 -9.05
C ALA A 195 -18.28 -9.52 -7.74
N ALA A 196 -19.18 -8.53 -7.58
CA ALA A 196 -19.25 -7.74 -6.34
C ALA A 196 -19.55 -8.64 -5.12
N LEU A 197 -20.53 -9.53 -5.25
CA LEU A 197 -20.93 -10.44 -4.17
C LEU A 197 -19.83 -11.46 -3.85
N ALA A 198 -19.13 -12.02 -4.85
CA ALA A 198 -18.01 -12.92 -4.62
C ALA A 198 -16.90 -12.23 -3.81
N THR A 199 -16.59 -10.98 -4.15
CA THR A 199 -15.65 -10.14 -3.42
C THR A 199 -16.11 -9.90 -1.97
N VAL A 200 -17.35 -9.50 -1.76
CA VAL A 200 -17.92 -9.22 -0.42
C VAL A 200 -17.94 -10.48 0.44
N VAL A 201 -18.35 -11.62 -0.10
CA VAL A 201 -18.38 -12.91 0.62
C VAL A 201 -16.95 -13.34 1.00
N SER A 202 -15.99 -13.21 0.09
CA SER A 202 -14.59 -13.54 0.34
C SER A 202 -13.98 -12.65 1.42
N GLN A 203 -14.23 -11.33 1.38
CA GLN A 203 -13.80 -10.38 2.40
C GLN A 203 -14.49 -10.63 3.76
N GLY A 204 -15.77 -11.02 3.74
CA GLY A 204 -16.51 -11.45 4.93
C GLY A 204 -15.87 -12.69 5.57
N LEU A 205 -15.50 -13.68 4.77
CA LEU A 205 -14.78 -14.86 5.25
C LEU A 205 -13.43 -14.48 5.86
N VAL A 206 -12.67 -13.62 5.20
CA VAL A 206 -11.38 -13.11 5.74
C VAL A 206 -11.58 -12.46 7.10
N LEU A 207 -12.61 -11.61 7.26
CA LEU A 207 -12.93 -11.00 8.54
C LEU A 207 -13.29 -12.05 9.61
N LEU A 208 -14.13 -13.02 9.27
CA LEU A 208 -14.51 -14.10 10.20
C LEU A 208 -13.30 -14.92 10.64
N LEU A 209 -12.37 -15.22 9.73
CA LEU A 209 -11.12 -15.89 10.04
C LEU A 209 -10.23 -15.06 10.97
N PHE A 210 -10.14 -13.74 10.77
CA PHE A 210 -9.42 -12.85 11.70
C PHE A 210 -10.08 -12.83 13.08
N LEU A 211 -11.40 -12.70 13.16
CA LEU A 211 -12.14 -12.72 14.45
C LEU A 211 -11.93 -14.03 15.19
N TYR A 212 -12.01 -15.16 14.49
CA TYR A 212 -11.71 -16.48 15.06
C TYR A 212 -10.27 -16.55 15.56
N GLN A 213 -9.31 -16.10 14.73
CA GLN A 213 -7.89 -16.21 15.05
C GLN A 213 -7.50 -15.31 16.23
N VAL A 214 -8.00 -14.08 16.32
CA VAL A 214 -7.76 -13.16 17.44
C VAL A 214 -8.29 -13.75 18.75
N LYS A 215 -9.51 -14.33 18.73
CA LYS A 215 -10.09 -15.01 19.90
C LYS A 215 -9.28 -16.24 20.30
N ARG A 216 -8.86 -17.06 19.34
CA ARG A 216 -8.03 -18.25 19.56
C ARG A 216 -6.67 -17.91 20.15
N ASP A 217 -6.01 -16.89 19.61
CA ASP A 217 -4.66 -16.48 20.01
C ASP A 217 -4.63 -15.76 21.35
N LYS A 218 -5.78 -15.30 21.85
CA LYS A 218 -5.93 -14.52 23.09
C LYS A 218 -4.89 -13.38 23.15
N LEU A 219 -4.72 -12.65 22.06
CA LEU A 219 -3.76 -11.56 22.00
C LEU A 219 -3.95 -10.61 23.18
N PHE A 220 -2.84 -10.25 23.84
CA PHE A 220 -2.85 -9.43 25.07
C PHE A 220 -3.74 -9.99 26.20
N GLY A 221 -3.95 -11.31 26.25
CA GLY A 221 -4.90 -11.93 27.19
C GLY A 221 -6.37 -11.77 26.81
N GLY A 222 -6.63 -11.35 25.56
CA GLY A 222 -7.94 -10.96 25.04
C GLY A 222 -8.20 -9.47 25.19
N PHE A 223 -8.77 -8.83 24.18
CA PHE A 223 -9.16 -7.42 24.21
C PHE A 223 -10.57 -7.23 23.63
N PRO A 224 -11.37 -6.30 24.19
CA PRO A 224 -12.69 -6.00 23.66
C PRO A 224 -12.61 -5.22 22.35
N PHE A 225 -13.51 -5.51 21.41
CA PHE A 225 -13.57 -4.85 20.11
C PHE A 225 -14.39 -3.54 20.16
N LEU A 226 -15.36 -3.48 21.04
CA LEU A 226 -16.18 -2.29 21.26
C LEU A 226 -15.84 -1.70 22.62
N VAL A 227 -15.30 -0.50 22.61
CA VAL A 227 -14.87 0.22 23.82
C VAL A 227 -15.27 1.69 23.71
N ARG A 228 -15.37 2.34 24.87
CA ARG A 228 -15.50 3.79 24.90
C ARG A 228 -14.23 4.42 24.31
N LEU A 229 -14.40 5.32 23.36
CA LEU A 229 -13.28 5.98 22.70
C LEU A 229 -12.59 6.97 23.63
N HIS A 230 -11.28 6.81 23.76
CA HIS A 230 -10.42 7.72 24.50
C HIS A 230 -9.72 8.68 23.53
N TRP A 231 -10.09 9.97 23.56
CA TRP A 231 -9.61 10.97 22.61
C TRP A 231 -8.09 11.05 22.51
N THR A 232 -7.36 10.92 23.59
CA THR A 232 -5.89 10.93 23.62
C THR A 232 -5.28 9.81 22.76
N GLN A 233 -5.84 8.61 22.82
CA GLN A 233 -5.38 7.46 22.04
C GLN A 233 -5.83 7.58 20.58
N ILE A 234 -7.08 7.95 20.34
CA ILE A 234 -7.59 8.21 18.97
C ILE A 234 -6.79 9.28 18.28
N ARG A 235 -6.53 10.42 18.95
CA ARG A 235 -5.68 11.47 18.39
C ARG A 235 -4.28 10.96 18.00
N ARG A 236 -3.68 10.07 18.82
CA ARG A 236 -2.37 9.48 18.51
C ARG A 236 -2.44 8.56 17.29
N ILE A 237 -3.47 7.70 17.18
CA ILE A 237 -3.69 6.85 16.01
C ILE A 237 -3.87 7.70 14.75
N LEU A 238 -4.70 8.74 14.81
CA LEU A 238 -4.95 9.65 13.69
C LEU A 238 -3.69 10.44 13.28
N GLN A 239 -2.92 10.96 14.24
CA GLN A 239 -1.67 11.67 13.93
C GLN A 239 -0.67 10.81 13.17
N ILE A 240 -0.68 9.51 13.39
CA ILE A 240 0.21 8.56 12.73
C ILE A 240 -0.41 8.05 11.43
N GLY A 241 -1.69 7.70 11.42
CA GLY A 241 -2.34 7.04 10.29
C GLY A 241 -2.85 7.99 9.20
N VAL A 242 -3.25 9.22 9.56
CA VAL A 242 -3.81 10.17 8.59
C VAL A 242 -2.79 10.65 7.55
N PRO A 243 -1.54 11.02 7.89
CA PRO A 243 -0.63 11.56 6.88
C PRO A 243 -0.41 10.66 5.65
N PRO A 244 -0.28 9.33 5.76
CA PRO A 244 -0.15 8.45 4.59
C PRO A 244 -1.44 8.23 3.78
N ALA A 245 -2.63 8.35 4.38
CA ALA A 245 -3.88 7.98 3.73
C ALA A 245 -4.25 8.88 2.52
N PRO A 246 -4.16 10.24 2.59
CA PRO A 246 -4.46 11.10 1.46
C PRO A 246 -3.49 10.95 0.30
N LEU A 247 -2.30 10.38 0.51
CA LEU A 247 -1.29 10.20 -0.55
C LEU A 247 -1.86 9.46 -1.76
N GLN A 248 -2.66 8.43 -1.53
CA GLN A 248 -3.25 7.62 -2.60
C GLN A 248 -4.20 8.45 -3.47
N VAL A 249 -5.03 9.29 -2.84
CA VAL A 249 -5.96 10.19 -3.54
C VAL A 249 -5.19 11.24 -4.33
N LEU A 250 -4.21 11.86 -3.70
CA LEU A 250 -3.36 12.88 -4.33
C LEU A 250 -2.54 12.29 -5.48
N PHE A 251 -2.03 11.07 -5.32
CA PHE A 251 -1.34 10.34 -6.38
C PHE A 251 -2.27 10.08 -7.57
N ALA A 252 -3.55 9.74 -7.34
CA ALA A 252 -4.52 9.53 -8.41
C ALA A 252 -4.71 10.79 -9.26
N PHE A 253 -4.82 11.98 -8.66
CA PHE A 253 -4.93 13.24 -9.40
C PHE A 253 -3.72 13.51 -10.29
N VAL A 254 -2.51 13.32 -9.76
CA VAL A 254 -1.28 13.48 -10.57
C VAL A 254 -1.23 12.44 -11.67
N SER A 255 -1.63 11.19 -11.40
CA SER A 255 -1.65 10.12 -12.40
C SER A 255 -2.62 10.40 -13.53
N ILE A 256 -3.79 10.98 -13.26
CA ILE A 256 -4.75 11.42 -14.29
C ILE A 256 -4.12 12.51 -15.18
N TYR A 257 -3.47 13.51 -14.56
CA TYR A 257 -2.78 14.55 -15.32
C TYR A 257 -1.66 13.98 -16.19
N ILE A 258 -0.80 13.12 -15.62
CA ILE A 258 0.29 12.45 -16.34
C ILE A 258 -0.26 11.59 -17.48
N GLY A 259 -1.31 10.81 -17.23
CA GLY A 259 -1.97 9.99 -18.26
C GLY A 259 -2.49 10.83 -19.43
N ARG A 260 -3.07 12.01 -19.15
CA ARG A 260 -3.49 12.96 -20.20
C ARG A 260 -2.30 13.46 -21.01
N GLN A 261 -1.20 13.82 -20.37
CA GLN A 261 0.02 14.26 -21.07
C GLN A 261 0.61 13.13 -21.93
N VAL A 262 0.64 11.91 -21.41
CA VAL A 262 1.10 10.72 -22.16
C VAL A 262 0.23 10.47 -23.37
N SER A 263 -1.09 10.57 -23.23
CA SER A 263 -2.04 10.43 -24.36
C SER A 263 -1.83 11.51 -25.41
N THR A 264 -1.60 12.76 -24.99
CA THR A 264 -1.38 13.89 -25.90
C THR A 264 -0.04 13.80 -26.65
N LEU A 265 1.05 13.40 -25.96
CA LEU A 265 2.40 13.39 -26.48
C LEU A 265 2.80 12.07 -27.18
N GLY A 266 2.16 10.95 -26.81
CA GLY A 266 2.53 9.61 -27.29
C GLY A 266 1.39 8.77 -27.84
N GLY A 267 0.17 9.31 -27.87
CA GLY A 267 -1.02 8.61 -28.36
C GLY A 267 -1.30 7.30 -27.62
N HIS A 268 -1.90 6.35 -28.32
CA HIS A 268 -2.26 5.04 -27.75
C HIS A 268 -1.03 4.20 -27.36
N ILE A 269 0.06 4.27 -28.12
CA ILE A 269 1.32 3.59 -27.78
C ILE A 269 1.89 4.12 -26.48
N GLY A 270 1.89 5.44 -26.27
CA GLY A 270 2.34 6.05 -25.03
C GLY A 270 1.54 5.59 -23.81
N VAL A 271 0.21 5.51 -23.93
CA VAL A 271 -0.67 5.03 -22.86
C VAL A 271 -0.40 3.55 -22.56
N ALA A 272 -0.31 2.71 -23.58
CA ALA A 272 0.05 1.30 -23.44
C ALA A 272 1.42 1.13 -22.75
N THR A 273 2.41 1.93 -23.17
CA THR A 273 3.76 1.94 -22.57
C THR A 273 3.71 2.29 -21.08
N MET A 274 3.01 3.36 -20.70
CA MET A 274 2.89 3.77 -19.30
C MET A 274 2.20 2.70 -18.45
N THR A 275 1.10 2.13 -18.94
CA THR A 275 0.30 1.16 -18.20
C THR A 275 1.08 -0.14 -17.99
N THR A 276 1.68 -0.69 -19.06
CA THR A 276 2.46 -1.92 -18.97
C THR A 276 3.74 -1.71 -18.16
N GLY A 277 4.44 -0.59 -18.39
CA GLY A 277 5.65 -0.25 -17.64
C GLY A 277 5.39 -0.11 -16.13
N ALA A 278 4.29 0.53 -15.73
CA ALA A 278 3.90 0.64 -14.34
C ALA A 278 3.60 -0.74 -13.69
N GLN A 279 3.03 -1.69 -14.45
CA GLN A 279 2.84 -3.06 -13.96
C GLN A 279 4.18 -3.78 -13.74
N ILE A 280 5.14 -3.62 -14.64
CA ILE A 280 6.48 -4.18 -14.49
C ILE A 280 7.17 -3.59 -13.25
N GLU A 281 7.12 -2.27 -13.08
CA GLU A 281 7.67 -1.60 -11.89
C GLU A 281 6.98 -2.02 -10.59
N SER A 282 5.69 -2.39 -10.64
CA SER A 282 4.94 -2.78 -9.45
C SER A 282 5.56 -3.97 -8.69
N LEU A 283 6.30 -4.83 -9.39
CA LEU A 283 7.01 -5.95 -8.78
C LEU A 283 8.11 -5.45 -7.82
N THR A 284 8.83 -4.41 -8.20
CA THR A 284 9.91 -3.86 -7.37
C THR A 284 9.37 -3.12 -6.15
N TRP A 285 8.42 -2.20 -6.34
CA TRP A 285 7.92 -1.40 -5.22
C TRP A 285 7.01 -2.19 -4.26
N ASN A 286 6.25 -3.20 -4.72
CA ASN A 286 5.51 -4.09 -3.81
C ASN A 286 6.45 -4.92 -2.94
N THR A 287 7.58 -5.38 -3.51
CA THR A 287 8.62 -6.05 -2.74
C THR A 287 9.20 -5.14 -1.66
N ALA A 288 9.55 -3.90 -2.01
CA ALA A 288 10.06 -2.90 -1.06
C ALA A 288 9.03 -2.56 0.02
N SER A 289 7.75 -2.44 -0.32
CA SER A 289 6.68 -2.14 0.64
C SER A 289 6.56 -3.21 1.72
N GLY A 290 6.74 -4.48 1.39
CA GLY A 290 6.75 -5.56 2.38
C GLY A 290 7.91 -5.44 3.38
N VAL A 291 9.08 -5.00 2.90
CA VAL A 291 10.24 -4.72 3.77
C VAL A 291 9.99 -3.51 4.65
N THR A 292 9.35 -2.48 4.11
CA THR A 292 8.97 -1.24 4.81
C THR A 292 8.04 -1.51 5.98
N GLU A 293 7.00 -2.30 5.79
CA GLU A 293 6.08 -2.69 6.87
C GLU A 293 6.82 -3.49 7.96
N ALA A 294 7.65 -4.47 7.58
CA ALA A 294 8.47 -5.20 8.54
C ALA A 294 9.42 -4.29 9.33
N LEU A 295 10.05 -3.33 8.64
CA LEU A 295 10.94 -2.35 9.26
C LEU A 295 10.17 -1.44 10.21
N THR A 296 8.95 -1.00 9.87
CA THR A 296 8.08 -0.20 10.71
C THR A 296 7.88 -0.84 12.08
N THR A 297 7.53 -2.12 12.10
CA THR A 297 7.34 -2.87 13.34
C THR A 297 8.64 -3.03 14.13
N ILE A 298 9.75 -3.42 13.48
CA ILE A 298 11.06 -3.57 14.14
C ILE A 298 11.54 -2.26 14.73
N VAL A 299 11.43 -1.17 13.97
CA VAL A 299 11.81 0.17 14.42
C VAL A 299 10.91 0.62 15.56
N GLY A 300 9.60 0.43 15.47
CA GLY A 300 8.63 0.81 16.50
C GLY A 300 8.97 0.19 17.86
N GLN A 301 9.19 -1.12 17.90
CA GLN A 301 9.56 -1.81 19.14
C GLN A 301 10.94 -1.37 19.66
N ASN A 302 11.97 -1.30 18.81
CA ASN A 302 13.33 -0.94 19.24
C ASN A 302 13.46 0.53 19.62
N PHE A 303 12.74 1.43 18.97
CA PHE A 303 12.71 2.86 19.30
C PHE A 303 12.09 3.09 20.67
N ALA A 304 10.91 2.51 20.92
CA ALA A 304 10.23 2.64 22.21
C ALA A 304 10.99 1.96 23.37
N ALA A 305 11.81 0.92 23.07
CA ALA A 305 12.73 0.29 24.01
C ALA A 305 14.03 1.10 24.23
N GLY A 306 14.20 2.26 23.59
CA GLY A 306 15.44 3.05 23.68
C GLY A 306 16.65 2.47 22.93
N LYS A 307 16.47 1.38 22.17
CA LYS A 307 17.56 0.63 21.47
C LYS A 307 17.92 1.26 20.12
N LEU A 308 18.29 2.56 20.10
CA LEU A 308 18.51 3.35 18.90
C LEU A 308 19.62 2.77 17.98
N ARG A 309 20.62 2.07 18.52
CA ARG A 309 21.63 1.38 17.71
C ARG A 309 21.00 0.27 16.87
N ARG A 310 20.03 -0.46 17.44
CA ARG A 310 19.31 -1.50 16.71
C ARG A 310 18.37 -0.91 15.64
N VAL A 311 17.74 0.23 15.91
CA VAL A 311 16.96 0.99 14.91
C VAL A 311 17.82 1.31 13.69
N TYR A 312 19.01 1.89 13.92
CA TYR A 312 19.96 2.21 12.84
C TYR A 312 20.38 0.95 12.06
N THR A 313 20.77 -0.12 12.78
CA THR A 313 21.20 -1.37 12.15
C THR A 313 20.08 -2.03 11.36
N ALA A 314 18.83 -2.04 11.87
CA ALA A 314 17.67 -2.56 11.17
C ALA A 314 17.41 -1.82 9.87
N PHE A 315 17.47 -0.48 9.92
CA PHE A 315 17.33 0.35 8.71
C PHE A 315 18.44 0.05 7.68
N CYS A 316 19.70 0.00 8.09
CA CYS A 316 20.81 -0.29 7.16
C CYS A 316 20.66 -1.69 6.52
N ARG A 317 20.25 -2.71 7.28
CA ARG A 317 20.02 -4.06 6.74
C ARG A 317 18.84 -4.09 5.76
N ALA A 318 17.72 -3.44 6.11
CA ALA A 318 16.57 -3.31 5.24
C ALA A 318 16.92 -2.58 3.94
N LEU A 319 17.63 -1.43 4.06
CA LEU A 319 18.08 -0.63 2.93
C LEU A 319 19.05 -1.42 2.03
N SER A 320 20.01 -2.15 2.59
CA SER A 320 20.92 -2.97 1.79
C SER A 320 20.16 -4.00 0.96
N PHE A 321 19.15 -4.66 1.56
CA PHE A 321 18.33 -5.63 0.86
C PHE A 321 17.50 -5.00 -0.26
N THR A 322 16.81 -3.89 0.01
CA THR A 322 16.00 -3.20 -0.99
C THR A 322 16.83 -2.53 -2.07
N LEU A 323 18.02 -1.99 -1.74
CA LEU A 323 18.95 -1.44 -2.73
C LEU A 323 19.47 -2.50 -3.70
N ILE A 324 19.73 -3.74 -3.23
CA ILE A 324 20.09 -4.84 -4.15
C ILE A 324 18.96 -5.04 -5.15
N ILE A 325 17.70 -5.07 -4.71
CA ILE A 325 16.53 -5.20 -5.60
C ILE A 325 16.44 -4.01 -6.55
N GLY A 326 16.64 -2.80 -6.05
CA GLY A 326 16.61 -1.58 -6.88
C GLY A 326 17.71 -1.54 -7.93
N VAL A 327 18.93 -1.92 -7.57
CA VAL A 327 20.06 -2.00 -8.51
C VAL A 327 19.84 -3.10 -9.54
N LEU A 328 19.37 -4.28 -9.12
CA LEU A 328 18.99 -5.35 -10.05
C LEU A 328 17.86 -4.90 -10.99
N GLY A 329 16.84 -4.24 -10.45
CA GLY A 329 15.77 -3.65 -11.25
C GLY A 329 16.30 -2.62 -12.25
N THR A 330 17.21 -1.73 -11.84
CA THR A 330 17.88 -0.78 -12.74
C THR A 330 18.62 -1.52 -13.87
N ILE A 331 19.43 -2.52 -13.53
CA ILE A 331 20.18 -3.30 -14.52
C ILE A 331 19.22 -3.99 -15.50
N LEU A 332 18.20 -4.67 -14.99
CA LEU A 332 17.22 -5.38 -15.83
C LEU A 332 16.45 -4.42 -16.73
N PHE A 333 15.99 -3.28 -16.21
CA PHE A 333 15.19 -2.33 -17.00
C PHE A 333 16.02 -1.57 -18.03
N VAL A 334 17.29 -1.27 -17.73
CA VAL A 334 18.17 -0.53 -18.65
C VAL A 334 18.72 -1.44 -19.74
N PHE A 335 19.11 -2.67 -19.42
CA PHE A 335 19.80 -3.55 -20.39
C PHE A 335 18.87 -4.56 -21.06
N TRP A 336 17.78 -4.97 -20.42
CA TRP A 336 16.81 -5.95 -20.94
C TRP A 336 15.38 -5.40 -21.01
N GLY A 337 15.23 -4.06 -20.99
CA GLY A 337 13.90 -3.43 -21.01
C GLY A 337 13.09 -3.76 -22.26
N GLU A 338 13.74 -3.93 -23.41
CA GLU A 338 13.10 -4.30 -24.67
C GLU A 338 12.54 -5.72 -24.61
N GLU A 339 13.36 -6.68 -24.21
CA GLU A 339 12.97 -8.08 -24.11
C GLU A 339 11.88 -8.29 -23.04
N ILE A 340 12.01 -7.64 -21.88
CA ILE A 340 11.01 -7.70 -20.82
C ILE A 340 9.66 -7.17 -21.31
N PHE A 341 9.69 -6.05 -22.04
CA PHE A 341 8.46 -5.44 -22.54
C PHE A 341 7.83 -6.27 -23.66
N ALA A 342 8.65 -6.82 -24.56
CA ALA A 342 8.21 -7.68 -25.67
C ALA A 342 7.55 -8.98 -25.21
N LEU A 343 7.91 -9.50 -24.03
CA LEU A 343 7.23 -10.66 -23.42
C LEU A 343 5.75 -10.37 -23.09
N ILE A 344 5.40 -9.11 -22.84
CA ILE A 344 4.03 -8.71 -22.45
C ILE A 344 3.28 -8.14 -23.64
N VAL A 345 3.93 -7.27 -24.42
CA VAL A 345 3.36 -6.60 -25.60
C VAL A 345 4.26 -6.85 -26.79
N PRO A 346 3.93 -7.82 -27.67
CA PRO A 346 4.78 -8.24 -28.77
C PRO A 346 4.79 -7.26 -29.98
N GLU A 347 4.01 -6.17 -29.92
CA GLU A 347 3.97 -5.14 -30.94
C GLU A 347 5.28 -4.33 -30.96
N GLU A 348 5.97 -4.27 -32.11
CA GLU A 348 7.30 -3.66 -32.25
C GLU A 348 7.35 -2.20 -31.80
N ALA A 349 6.36 -1.40 -32.20
CA ALA A 349 6.26 0.00 -31.78
C ALA A 349 6.09 0.16 -30.26
N ALA A 350 5.34 -0.75 -29.62
CA ALA A 350 5.06 -0.71 -28.21
C ALA A 350 6.27 -1.17 -27.36
N TYR A 351 6.93 -2.29 -27.71
CA TYR A 351 8.06 -2.73 -26.90
C TYR A 351 9.30 -1.84 -27.07
N LYS A 352 9.54 -1.23 -28.23
CA LYS A 352 10.59 -0.22 -28.40
C LYS A 352 10.31 1.04 -27.57
N ALA A 353 9.06 1.52 -27.56
CA ALA A 353 8.67 2.63 -26.68
C ALA A 353 8.79 2.25 -25.19
N GLY A 354 8.44 1.00 -24.87
CA GLY A 354 8.58 0.41 -23.54
C GLY A 354 10.03 0.32 -23.05
N ALA A 355 10.96 -0.04 -23.95
CA ALA A 355 12.39 -0.04 -23.67
C ALA A 355 12.89 1.36 -23.26
N VAL A 356 12.46 2.40 -23.98
CA VAL A 356 12.79 3.79 -23.64
C VAL A 356 12.23 4.19 -22.27
N TYR A 357 10.98 3.80 -21.99
CA TYR A 357 10.34 4.04 -20.68
C TYR A 357 11.12 3.37 -19.57
N LEU A 358 11.31 2.04 -19.65
CA LEU A 358 12.01 1.25 -18.64
C LEU A 358 13.45 1.72 -18.46
N GLY A 359 14.14 2.09 -19.55
CA GLY A 359 15.50 2.62 -19.48
C GLY A 359 15.60 3.91 -18.67
N ILE A 360 14.66 4.85 -18.88
CA ILE A 360 14.66 6.13 -18.14
C ILE A 360 14.21 5.94 -16.70
N VAL A 361 13.10 5.22 -16.47
CA VAL A 361 12.54 5.03 -15.12
C VAL A 361 13.38 4.05 -14.31
N GLY A 362 14.05 3.10 -14.98
CA GLY A 362 15.01 2.18 -14.37
C GLY A 362 16.11 2.89 -13.59
N LEU A 363 16.59 4.04 -14.07
CA LEU A 363 17.63 4.82 -13.37
C LEU A 363 17.20 5.31 -11.97
N SER A 364 15.92 5.43 -11.71
CA SER A 364 15.39 5.88 -10.42
C SER A 364 15.07 4.74 -9.46
N GLN A 365 15.15 3.47 -9.86
CA GLN A 365 14.72 2.34 -9.04
C GLN A 365 15.46 2.25 -7.70
N ALA A 366 16.76 2.42 -7.69
CA ALA A 366 17.54 2.43 -6.44
C ALA A 366 17.13 3.55 -5.48
N PHE A 367 16.82 4.74 -6.01
CA PHE A 367 16.35 5.87 -5.21
C PHE A 367 14.91 5.67 -4.71
N MET A 368 14.07 5.02 -5.50
CA MET A 368 12.73 4.62 -5.08
C MET A 368 12.79 3.59 -3.93
N MET A 369 13.71 2.61 -4.01
CA MET A 369 13.95 1.67 -2.91
C MET A 369 14.39 2.39 -1.63
N LEU A 370 15.25 3.39 -1.75
CA LEU A 370 15.69 4.22 -0.63
C LEU A 370 14.52 5.01 -0.03
N GLU A 371 13.68 5.65 -0.86
CA GLU A 371 12.47 6.35 -0.42
C GLU A 371 11.56 5.43 0.39
N ILE A 372 11.11 4.32 -0.21
CA ILE A 372 10.15 3.39 0.37
C ILE A 372 10.70 2.76 1.66
N THR A 373 11.99 2.39 1.68
CA THR A 373 12.59 1.82 2.90
C THR A 373 12.68 2.84 4.02
N ALA A 374 13.01 4.11 3.69
CA ALA A 374 13.08 5.18 4.69
C ALA A 374 11.69 5.53 5.26
N GLU A 375 10.61 5.35 4.50
CA GLU A 375 9.24 5.44 5.05
C GLU A 375 9.06 4.52 6.24
N GLY A 376 9.50 3.26 6.16
CA GLY A 376 9.40 2.29 7.25
C GLY A 376 10.13 2.73 8.51
N LEU A 377 11.31 3.36 8.37
CA LEU A 377 12.01 3.96 9.51
C LEU A 377 11.16 5.06 10.16
N PHE A 378 10.71 6.04 9.38
CA PHE A 378 9.97 7.18 9.92
C PHE A 378 8.59 6.80 10.43
N TYR A 379 7.93 5.81 9.83
CA TYR A 379 6.67 5.25 10.35
C TYR A 379 6.90 4.63 11.73
N GLY A 380 7.88 3.74 11.87
CA GLY A 380 8.23 3.12 13.15
C GLY A 380 8.62 4.13 14.24
N LEU A 381 9.25 5.26 13.86
CA LEU A 381 9.53 6.39 14.75
C LEU A 381 8.26 7.19 15.12
N GLY A 382 7.10 6.92 14.49
CA GLY A 382 5.86 7.68 14.64
C GLY A 382 5.88 9.05 13.96
N ARG A 383 6.78 9.27 12.99
CA ARG A 383 6.96 10.53 12.23
C ARG A 383 6.45 10.39 10.80
N THR A 384 5.27 9.85 10.60
CA THR A 384 4.67 9.51 9.30
C THR A 384 4.45 10.73 8.40
N TYR A 385 4.36 11.93 8.98
CA TYR A 385 4.20 13.19 8.23
C TYR A 385 5.41 13.54 7.36
N LEU A 386 6.63 13.10 7.73
CA LEU A 386 7.84 13.39 6.94
C LEU A 386 7.83 12.68 5.58
N PRO A 387 7.71 11.34 5.52
CA PRO A 387 7.57 10.66 4.23
C PRO A 387 6.37 11.16 3.44
N ALA A 388 5.22 11.39 4.10
CA ALA A 388 4.03 11.90 3.46
C ALA A 388 4.28 13.24 2.75
N ALA A 389 4.93 14.20 3.43
CA ALA A 389 5.28 15.50 2.84
C ALA A 389 6.24 15.35 1.65
N VAL A 390 7.28 14.51 1.77
CA VAL A 390 8.24 14.26 0.69
C VAL A 390 7.56 13.65 -0.53
N SER A 391 6.71 12.64 -0.31
CA SER A 391 5.99 11.96 -1.40
C SER A 391 4.96 12.88 -2.06
N ILE A 392 4.21 13.71 -1.30
CA ILE A 392 3.30 14.71 -1.87
C ILE A 392 4.07 15.69 -2.73
N VAL A 393 5.04 16.39 -2.17
CA VAL A 393 5.78 17.44 -2.87
C VAL A 393 6.48 16.86 -4.11
N GLY A 394 7.18 15.73 -3.97
CA GLY A 394 7.90 15.11 -5.08
C GLY A 394 6.97 14.61 -6.19
N THR A 395 5.78 14.10 -5.86
CA THR A 395 4.81 13.63 -6.85
C THR A 395 4.16 14.81 -7.60
N TYR A 396 3.79 15.88 -6.89
CA TYR A 396 3.24 17.09 -7.54
C TYR A 396 4.27 17.85 -8.37
N LEU A 397 5.56 17.77 -8.01
CA LEU A 397 6.65 18.36 -8.80
C LEU A 397 6.73 17.77 -10.22
N ARG A 398 6.18 16.58 -10.46
CA ARG A 398 6.06 15.99 -11.81
C ARG A 398 5.30 16.91 -12.76
N ILE A 399 4.27 17.61 -12.31
CA ILE A 399 3.44 18.49 -13.15
C ILE A 399 4.27 19.59 -13.79
N PRO A 400 4.92 20.50 -13.04
CA PRO A 400 5.76 21.56 -13.66
C PRO A 400 6.96 20.99 -14.41
N MET A 401 7.52 19.85 -13.99
CA MET A 401 8.64 19.22 -14.72
C MET A 401 8.22 18.72 -16.09
N VAL A 402 7.04 18.10 -16.22
CA VAL A 402 6.51 17.67 -17.53
C VAL A 402 6.32 18.87 -18.44
N LEU A 403 5.73 19.97 -17.94
CA LEU A 403 5.54 21.18 -18.73
C LEU A 403 6.88 21.78 -19.19
N LEU A 404 7.85 21.85 -18.30
CA LEU A 404 9.18 22.37 -18.60
C LEU A 404 9.92 21.51 -19.64
N PHE A 405 9.96 20.19 -19.43
CA PHE A 405 10.67 19.29 -20.35
C PHE A 405 9.96 19.16 -21.70
N ALA A 406 8.63 19.21 -21.71
CA ALA A 406 7.87 19.25 -22.97
C ALA A 406 8.13 20.54 -23.76
N SER A 407 8.28 21.70 -23.08
CA SER A 407 8.66 22.97 -23.74
C SER A 407 10.06 22.93 -24.37
N TRP A 408 10.94 22.04 -23.89
CA TRP A 408 12.26 21.79 -24.50
C TRP A 408 12.21 20.84 -25.72
N GLY A 409 11.01 20.37 -26.09
CA GLY A 409 10.85 19.50 -27.27
C GLY A 409 11.15 18.02 -27.01
N TRP A 410 11.18 17.55 -25.73
CA TRP A 410 11.49 16.16 -25.42
C TRP A 410 10.34 15.18 -25.72
N GLY A 411 9.18 15.67 -26.16
CA GLY A 411 8.02 14.83 -26.45
C GLY A 411 7.60 13.98 -25.25
N ILE A 412 7.23 12.72 -25.48
CA ILE A 412 6.80 11.81 -24.41
C ILE A 412 7.92 11.52 -23.39
N ARG A 413 9.19 11.61 -23.77
CA ARG A 413 10.33 11.43 -22.84
C ARG A 413 10.32 12.46 -21.70
N ALA A 414 9.69 13.63 -21.90
CA ALA A 414 9.49 14.64 -20.86
C ALA A 414 8.75 14.06 -19.64
N VAL A 415 7.75 13.22 -19.88
CA VAL A 415 6.98 12.56 -18.82
C VAL A 415 7.85 11.53 -18.08
N TRP A 416 8.57 10.70 -18.82
CA TRP A 416 9.41 9.66 -18.22
C TRP A 416 10.53 10.24 -17.37
N TRP A 417 11.19 11.29 -17.83
CA TRP A 417 12.20 12.00 -17.06
C TRP A 417 11.62 12.71 -15.84
N ALA A 418 10.42 13.30 -15.95
CA ALA A 418 9.76 13.92 -14.80
C ALA A 418 9.45 12.87 -13.69
N ILE A 419 9.02 11.66 -14.06
CA ILE A 419 8.80 10.56 -13.15
C ILE A 419 10.13 10.13 -12.49
N SER A 420 11.16 9.89 -13.30
CA SER A 420 12.47 9.42 -12.83
C SER A 420 13.15 10.45 -11.92
N ILE A 421 13.28 11.70 -12.34
CA ILE A 421 13.93 12.75 -11.55
C ILE A 421 13.17 13.02 -10.25
N SER A 422 11.82 13.06 -10.28
CA SER A 422 11.04 13.23 -9.06
C SER A 422 11.29 12.10 -8.05
N SER A 423 11.42 10.87 -8.51
CA SER A 423 11.72 9.71 -7.66
C SER A 423 13.14 9.78 -7.09
N ILE A 424 14.12 10.22 -7.88
CA ILE A 424 15.50 10.48 -7.41
C ILE A 424 15.48 11.55 -6.32
N LEU A 425 14.80 12.68 -6.54
CA LEU A 425 14.72 13.79 -5.57
C LEU A 425 14.05 13.33 -4.26
N LYS A 426 12.98 12.53 -4.33
CA LYS A 426 12.33 11.97 -3.14
C LYS A 426 13.29 11.07 -2.35
N GLY A 427 13.97 10.15 -3.03
CA GLY A 427 14.96 9.27 -2.40
C GLY A 427 16.09 10.04 -1.72
N LEU A 428 16.67 11.04 -2.40
CA LEU A 428 17.72 11.90 -1.83
C LEU A 428 17.21 12.73 -0.64
N THR A 429 15.99 13.25 -0.72
CA THR A 429 15.37 13.98 0.39
C THR A 429 15.17 13.10 1.62
N MET A 430 14.72 11.85 1.41
CA MET A 430 14.58 10.90 2.50
C MET A 430 15.93 10.50 3.10
N LEU A 431 16.98 10.37 2.28
CA LEU A 431 18.36 10.16 2.75
C LEU A 431 18.84 11.33 3.62
N TYR A 432 18.59 12.56 3.18
CA TYR A 432 18.91 13.75 3.97
C TYR A 432 18.23 13.74 5.35
N PHE A 433 16.93 13.45 5.41
CA PHE A 433 16.23 13.36 6.70
C PHE A 433 16.75 12.24 7.58
N PHE A 434 17.11 11.08 7.01
CA PHE A 434 17.75 10.01 7.75
C PHE A 434 19.11 10.44 8.34
N LEU A 435 19.97 11.07 7.54
CA LEU A 435 21.27 11.53 8.00
C LEU A 435 21.14 12.60 9.10
N ARG A 436 20.20 13.51 8.97
CA ARG A 436 19.87 14.53 9.99
C ARG A 436 19.36 13.89 11.28
N TRP A 437 18.47 12.91 11.19
CA TRP A 437 17.99 12.16 12.35
C TRP A 437 19.14 11.43 13.06
N ARG A 438 20.00 10.75 12.31
CA ARG A 438 21.18 10.06 12.84
C ARG A 438 22.13 10.99 13.57
N HIS A 439 22.41 12.16 13.00
CA HIS A 439 23.29 13.17 13.62
C HIS A 439 22.74 13.64 14.96
N ARG A 440 21.50 14.09 15.00
CA ARG A 440 20.83 14.55 16.23
C ARG A 440 20.84 13.46 17.32
N THR A 441 20.50 12.24 16.97
CA THR A 441 20.49 11.13 17.93
C THR A 441 21.88 10.80 18.49
N ARG A 442 22.94 11.04 17.72
CA ARG A 442 24.33 10.90 18.21
C ARG A 442 24.72 12.01 19.17
N GLU A 443 24.34 13.23 18.88
CA GLU A 443 24.61 14.38 19.74
C GLU A 443 23.89 14.25 21.07
N GLU A 444 22.62 13.94 21.09
CA GLU A 444 21.84 13.71 22.31
C GLU A 444 22.47 12.65 23.21
N ARG A 445 22.95 11.54 22.65
CA ARG A 445 23.66 10.50 23.41
C ARG A 445 24.99 10.97 23.95
N ARG A 446 25.74 11.76 23.18
CA ARG A 446 27.03 12.31 23.65
C ARG A 446 26.82 13.25 24.82
N GLN A 447 25.79 14.08 24.77
CA GLN A 447 25.46 14.97 25.88
C GLN A 447 25.02 14.20 27.13
N GLN A 448 24.21 13.15 26.98
CA GLN A 448 23.80 12.29 28.11
C GLN A 448 24.97 11.48 28.72
N SER A 449 26.02 11.20 27.96
CA SER A 449 27.21 10.52 28.48
C SER A 449 28.21 11.47 29.16
N LEU A 450 28.03 12.78 29.02
CA LEU A 450 28.87 13.84 29.62
C LEU A 450 28.17 14.48 30.85
N ALA A 451 26.87 14.25 31.01
CA ALA A 451 26.10 14.65 32.21
C ALA A 451 26.00 13.47 33.19
#